data_23643f97f4422bafe304d0d3255bbb17
#
_entry.id   23643f97f4422bafe304d0d3255bbb17
#
_cell.length_a   1.000
_cell.length_b   1.000
_cell.length_c   1.000
_cell.angle_alpha   90.00
_cell.angle_beta   90.00
_cell.angle_gamma   90.00
#
_symmetry.space_group_name_H-M   'P 1'
#
loop_
_entity.id
_entity.type
_entity.pdbx_description
1 polymer ?
#
loop_
_entity_poly.entity_id
_entity_poly.type
_entity_poly.pdbx_seq_one_letter_code
_entity_poly.pdbx_strand_id
1 'polypeptide(L)'
;MIKPSLSLLLRVGCLGVLLVACAPAAPPAEVAPAAAAPAAASFVCTDKIGCVDIAKGKPVHIAYAMVVAGPDATLGIDSMRGVEIAIDDKNKTLMGHPIELTGEDTGCNPEGGQAAAQKLAADKTIVAIVGTSCSSEARVAAPILTDAGMTLISASNTAPDLTSAEKHVAGYMRTAHNDEIQGAVAAEFAYNGKGITRAATIHDGSLYAQSLQAVFAKRFKELGGEIIAQEAVGPTDTDMRPVLTNIASGKPELIYFPVFTAAGGFITSQSKEVPGLETVKLMGADGIFSPDFLKAAGAAGMGMYHSSPDFSAFAEGYAAF
;
A
#
# COMPACT_ATOMS: atom_id res chain seq x y z
N MET A 1 19.80 -57.97 28.87
CA MET A 1 20.33 -59.33 28.78
C MET A 1 21.28 -59.42 27.61
N ILE A 2 22.51 -59.70 27.96
CA ILE A 2 23.57 -60.45 27.24
C ILE A 2 24.38 -59.64 26.21
N LYS A 3 25.55 -59.19 26.66
CA LYS A 3 26.85 -59.09 26.00
C LYS A 3 27.41 -60.55 25.74
N PRO A 4 28.63 -60.73 25.24
CA PRO A 4 29.61 -60.15 24.34
C PRO A 4 30.32 -61.15 23.41
N SER A 5 31.37 -60.72 22.65
CA SER A 5 32.65 -61.50 22.50
C SER A 5 33.51 -60.87 21.38
N LEU A 6 34.61 -60.42 21.60
CA LEU A 6 36.02 -60.58 21.82
C LEU A 6 36.67 -61.80 21.16
N SER A 7 37.63 -61.62 20.24
CA SER A 7 38.78 -62.45 19.88
C SER A 7 39.72 -61.64 18.97
N LEU A 8 40.82 -61.22 19.28
CA LEU A 8 42.16 -61.63 19.74
C LEU A 8 42.86 -62.65 18.83
N LEU A 9 44.14 -62.37 18.56
CA LEU A 9 45.29 -63.12 18.01
C LEU A 9 45.55 -62.90 16.50
N LEU A 10 46.74 -62.68 15.96
CA LEU A 10 48.04 -63.14 16.39
C LEU A 10 49.19 -62.37 15.69
N ARG A 11 50.27 -62.17 16.34
CA ARG A 11 51.56 -61.62 15.89
C ARG A 11 52.25 -62.50 14.86
N VAL A 12 52.92 -61.91 13.86
CA VAL A 12 54.18 -62.45 13.32
C VAL A 12 55.09 -61.28 12.95
N GLY A 13 56.27 -61.28 13.59
CA GLY A 13 57.32 -60.31 13.30
C GLY A 13 58.21 -60.79 12.14
N CYS A 14 58.71 -59.85 11.38
CA CYS A 14 59.86 -60.02 10.52
C CYS A 14 60.79 -58.83 10.67
N LEU A 15 62.01 -59.17 11.12
CA LEU A 15 63.17 -58.31 11.31
C LEU A 15 63.79 -58.05 9.93
N GLY A 16 63.78 -56.82 9.44
CA GLY A 16 64.43 -56.45 8.20
C GLY A 16 65.36 -55.23 8.40
N VAL A 17 66.62 -55.47 8.10
CA VAL A 17 67.77 -54.61 8.29
C VAL A 17 67.68 -53.28 7.61
N LEU A 18 67.92 -52.19 8.36
CA LEU A 18 68.05 -50.81 7.87
C LEU A 18 69.39 -50.63 7.12
N LEU A 19 69.29 -50.28 5.85
CA LEU A 19 70.36 -49.63 5.10
C LEU A 19 70.01 -48.15 4.99
N VAL A 20 70.74 -47.32 5.74
CA VAL A 20 70.66 -45.85 5.66
C VAL A 20 71.46 -45.42 4.44
N ALA A 21 70.76 -44.96 3.40
CA ALA A 21 71.35 -44.22 2.29
C ALA A 21 71.12 -42.72 2.54
N CYS A 22 72.20 -41.98 2.79
CA CYS A 22 72.16 -40.52 2.81
C CYS A 22 71.94 -39.99 1.39
N ALA A 23 70.74 -39.43 1.13
CA ALA A 23 70.54 -38.64 -0.02
C ALA A 23 70.62 -37.13 0.38
N PRO A 24 71.20 -36.25 -0.44
CA PRO A 24 71.32 -34.83 -0.11
C PRO A 24 69.91 -34.17 -0.13
N ALA A 25 69.67 -33.32 0.85
CA ALA A 25 68.44 -32.60 0.98
C ALA A 25 68.23 -31.67 -0.25
N ALA A 26 67.04 -31.77 -0.90
CA ALA A 26 66.63 -30.84 -1.92
C ALA A 26 66.36 -29.46 -1.28
N PRO A 27 66.66 -28.37 -1.98
CA PRO A 27 66.36 -27.02 -1.46
C PRO A 27 64.84 -26.85 -1.29
N PRO A 28 64.40 -26.06 -0.31
CA PRO A 28 62.96 -25.78 -0.11
C PRO A 28 62.35 -25.16 -1.36
N ALA A 29 61.27 -25.77 -1.83
CA ALA A 29 60.49 -25.21 -2.95
C ALA A 29 59.99 -23.80 -2.56
N GLU A 30 60.40 -22.83 -3.34
CA GLU A 30 59.89 -21.45 -3.23
C GLU A 30 58.37 -21.47 -3.47
N VAL A 31 57.59 -21.21 -2.40
CA VAL A 31 56.12 -21.12 -2.49
C VAL A 31 55.83 -19.86 -3.28
N ALA A 32 55.42 -20.02 -4.53
CA ALA A 32 54.95 -18.91 -5.34
C ALA A 32 53.80 -18.18 -4.58
N PRO A 33 53.80 -16.84 -4.52
CA PRO A 33 52.71 -16.12 -3.88
C PRO A 33 51.39 -16.50 -4.55
N ALA A 34 50.42 -16.94 -3.73
CA ALA A 34 49.06 -17.21 -4.20
C ALA A 34 48.56 -15.99 -4.94
N ALA A 35 48.17 -16.20 -6.21
CA ALA A 35 47.54 -15.13 -7.01
C ALA A 35 46.39 -14.52 -6.18
N ALA A 36 46.45 -13.24 -5.92
CA ALA A 36 45.39 -12.53 -5.26
C ALA A 36 44.09 -12.75 -6.08
N ALA A 37 43.04 -13.24 -5.42
CA ALA A 37 41.74 -13.34 -6.03
C ALA A 37 41.39 -11.97 -6.67
N PRO A 38 40.81 -11.94 -7.89
CA PRO A 38 40.44 -10.68 -8.51
C PRO A 38 39.53 -9.93 -7.54
N ALA A 39 39.88 -8.68 -7.23
CA ALA A 39 39.06 -7.80 -6.42
C ALA A 39 37.68 -7.76 -7.07
N ALA A 40 36.65 -8.12 -6.32
CA ALA A 40 35.27 -7.98 -6.79
C ALA A 40 35.07 -6.56 -7.28
N ALA A 41 34.60 -6.42 -8.53
CA ALA A 41 34.32 -5.10 -9.10
C ALA A 41 33.40 -4.36 -8.11
N SER A 42 33.81 -3.17 -7.68
CA SER A 42 32.99 -2.36 -6.80
C SER A 42 31.71 -1.99 -7.51
N PHE A 43 30.55 -2.30 -6.93
CA PHE A 43 29.26 -1.88 -7.44
C PHE A 43 29.26 -0.34 -7.53
N VAL A 44 28.89 0.19 -8.69
CA VAL A 44 28.70 1.62 -8.91
C VAL A 44 27.21 1.89 -9.02
N CYS A 45 26.67 2.68 -8.11
CA CYS A 45 25.28 3.12 -8.19
C CYS A 45 25.08 4.02 -9.39
N THR A 46 24.19 3.62 -10.31
CA THR A 46 23.83 4.39 -11.51
C THR A 46 22.36 4.83 -11.49
N ASP A 47 21.61 4.42 -10.49
CA ASP A 47 20.21 4.82 -10.33
C ASP A 47 20.11 6.27 -9.87
N LYS A 48 19.20 7.05 -10.49
CA LYS A 48 19.01 8.47 -10.18
C LYS A 48 18.37 8.71 -8.81
N ILE A 49 17.59 7.75 -8.32
CA ILE A 49 16.95 7.83 -7.00
C ILE A 49 17.96 7.49 -5.92
N GLY A 50 18.91 6.60 -6.19
CA GLY A 50 19.95 6.20 -5.26
C GLY A 50 20.10 4.68 -5.17
N CYS A 51 20.99 4.25 -4.28
CA CYS A 51 21.21 2.82 -3.97
C CYS A 51 21.44 2.67 -2.47
N VAL A 52 20.99 1.57 -1.92
CA VAL A 52 21.27 1.18 -0.54
C VAL A 52 22.19 -0.03 -0.54
N ASP A 53 23.33 0.09 0.14
CA ASP A 53 24.27 -1.03 0.30
C ASP A 53 23.89 -1.80 1.58
N ILE A 54 23.50 -3.07 1.40
CA ILE A 54 23.09 -3.95 2.49
C ILE A 54 24.21 -4.94 2.78
N ALA A 55 24.94 -4.72 3.88
CA ALA A 55 26.01 -5.60 4.30
C ALA A 55 25.52 -7.03 4.56
N LYS A 56 26.37 -8.03 4.30
CA LYS A 56 26.04 -9.44 4.52
C LYS A 56 25.47 -9.69 5.91
N GLY A 57 24.32 -10.34 5.99
CA GLY A 57 23.62 -10.67 7.23
C GLY A 57 22.83 -9.53 7.86
N LYS A 58 22.82 -8.32 7.26
CA LYS A 58 21.93 -7.25 7.64
C LYS A 58 20.57 -7.40 6.95
N PRO A 59 19.48 -6.91 7.55
CA PRO A 59 18.16 -7.02 6.95
C PRO A 59 18.00 -6.12 5.71
N VAL A 60 17.10 -6.52 4.82
CA VAL A 60 16.43 -5.60 3.90
C VAL A 60 15.35 -4.89 4.70
N HIS A 61 15.53 -3.62 4.98
CA HIS A 61 14.61 -2.83 5.79
C HIS A 61 13.54 -2.18 4.90
N ILE A 62 12.30 -2.65 5.04
CA ILE A 62 11.12 -2.10 4.37
C ILE A 62 10.30 -1.37 5.43
N ALA A 63 9.71 -0.23 5.08
CA ALA A 63 8.79 0.46 5.97
C ALA A 63 7.39 0.55 5.36
N TYR A 64 6.39 0.81 6.20
CA TYR A 64 5.10 1.28 5.74
C TYR A 64 4.81 2.69 6.26
N ALA A 65 4.02 3.43 5.49
CA ALA A 65 3.44 4.72 5.86
C ALA A 65 1.94 4.62 5.60
N MET A 66 1.14 4.31 6.63
CA MET A 66 -0.28 3.98 6.46
C MET A 66 -1.12 4.54 7.60
N VAL A 67 -2.41 4.77 7.38
CA VAL A 67 -3.33 5.11 8.46
C VAL A 67 -3.65 3.85 9.26
N VAL A 68 -3.07 3.74 10.45
CA VAL A 68 -3.23 2.56 11.33
C VAL A 68 -3.92 2.90 12.66
N ALA A 69 -4.28 4.16 12.84
CA ALA A 69 -5.06 4.65 13.99
C ALA A 69 -6.17 5.59 13.54
N GLY A 70 -7.15 5.83 14.43
CA GLY A 70 -8.28 6.72 14.15
C GLY A 70 -9.42 6.05 13.37
N PRO A 71 -10.39 6.86 12.89
CA PRO A 71 -11.63 6.35 12.30
C PRO A 71 -11.46 5.65 10.94
N ASP A 72 -10.37 5.92 10.23
CA ASP A 72 -10.06 5.34 8.92
C ASP A 72 -8.97 4.25 8.99
N ALA A 73 -8.62 3.80 10.22
CA ALA A 73 -7.55 2.85 10.48
C ALA A 73 -7.69 1.52 9.71
N THR A 74 -8.91 1.04 9.49
CA THR A 74 -9.17 -0.21 8.77
C THR A 74 -8.59 -0.20 7.35
N LEU A 75 -8.55 0.95 6.67
CA LEU A 75 -7.97 1.09 5.34
C LEU A 75 -6.47 0.79 5.34
N GLY A 76 -5.73 1.34 6.30
CA GLY A 76 -4.29 1.14 6.40
C GLY A 76 -3.91 -0.20 7.02
N ILE A 77 -4.67 -0.68 8.01
CA ILE A 77 -4.44 -1.99 8.63
C ILE A 77 -4.62 -3.12 7.62
N ASP A 78 -5.60 -3.03 6.73
CA ASP A 78 -5.78 -4.00 5.64
C ASP A 78 -4.54 -4.07 4.75
N SER A 79 -4.08 -2.92 4.26
CA SER A 79 -2.87 -2.82 3.43
C SER A 79 -1.61 -3.30 4.17
N MET A 80 -1.46 -2.97 5.46
CA MET A 80 -0.35 -3.42 6.30
C MET A 80 -0.31 -4.95 6.41
N ARG A 81 -1.46 -5.58 6.63
CA ARG A 81 -1.56 -7.04 6.66
C ARG A 81 -1.18 -7.68 5.34
N GLY A 82 -1.54 -7.05 4.21
CA GLY A 82 -1.08 -7.49 2.89
C GLY A 82 0.45 -7.48 2.78
N VAL A 83 1.13 -6.48 3.35
CA VAL A 83 2.60 -6.45 3.41
C VAL A 83 3.14 -7.58 4.28
N GLU A 84 2.55 -7.83 5.46
CA GLU A 84 2.95 -8.91 6.36
C GLU A 84 2.82 -10.28 5.69
N ILE A 85 1.71 -10.53 4.99
CA ILE A 85 1.49 -11.78 4.23
C ILE A 85 2.55 -11.93 3.14
N ALA A 86 2.83 -10.87 2.37
CA ALA A 86 3.86 -10.92 1.33
C ALA A 86 5.25 -11.22 1.87
N ILE A 87 5.56 -10.73 3.07
CA ILE A 87 6.81 -11.05 3.78
C ILE A 87 6.83 -12.51 4.24
N ASP A 88 5.72 -13.02 4.77
CA ASP A 88 5.60 -14.41 5.21
C ASP A 88 5.71 -15.38 4.02
N ASP A 89 5.11 -15.09 2.88
CA ASP A 89 5.22 -15.85 1.62
C ASP A 89 6.67 -15.94 1.11
N LYS A 90 7.50 -14.95 1.42
CA LYS A 90 8.95 -14.96 1.14
C LYS A 90 9.78 -15.63 2.25
N ASN A 91 9.13 -16.31 3.22
CA ASN A 91 9.80 -16.88 4.39
C ASN A 91 10.66 -15.84 5.13
N LYS A 92 10.18 -14.59 5.19
CA LYS A 92 10.84 -13.45 5.86
C LYS A 92 12.25 -13.16 5.35
N THR A 93 12.56 -13.55 4.09
CA THR A 93 13.87 -13.35 3.48
C THR A 93 13.76 -12.80 2.07
N LEU A 94 14.69 -11.93 1.69
CA LEU A 94 14.81 -11.39 0.34
C LEU A 94 16.30 -11.38 -0.05
N MET A 95 16.64 -11.99 -1.19
CA MET A 95 18.02 -12.07 -1.72
C MET A 95 19.03 -12.62 -0.70
N GLY A 96 18.60 -13.51 0.21
CA GLY A 96 19.45 -14.09 1.25
C GLY A 96 19.61 -13.22 2.51
N HIS A 97 18.91 -12.11 2.61
CA HIS A 97 18.83 -11.25 3.77
C HIS A 97 17.49 -11.43 4.51
N PRO A 98 17.45 -11.35 5.85
CA PRO A 98 16.17 -11.25 6.55
C PRO A 98 15.45 -9.95 6.18
N ILE A 99 14.12 -9.95 6.21
CA ILE A 99 13.33 -8.74 6.01
C ILE A 99 13.02 -8.15 7.39
N GLU A 100 13.23 -6.84 7.54
CA GLU A 100 12.77 -6.03 8.66
C GLU A 100 11.63 -5.15 8.19
N LEU A 101 10.53 -5.09 8.94
CA LEU A 101 9.38 -4.23 8.67
C LEU A 101 9.18 -3.27 9.84
N THR A 102 9.17 -1.98 9.55
CA THR A 102 8.78 -0.92 10.50
C THR A 102 7.66 -0.07 9.89
N GLY A 103 7.08 0.85 10.65
CA GLY A 103 6.04 1.68 10.08
C GLY A 103 5.67 2.91 10.89
N GLU A 104 4.97 3.82 10.20
CA GLU A 104 4.47 5.08 10.75
C GLU A 104 3.00 5.24 10.43
N ASP A 105 2.25 5.73 11.43
CA ASP A 105 0.87 6.17 11.22
C ASP A 105 0.82 7.51 10.50
N THR A 106 -0.05 7.61 9.51
CA THR A 106 -0.18 8.81 8.67
C THR A 106 -1.47 9.59 8.92
N GLY A 107 -2.42 9.01 9.67
CA GLY A 107 -3.66 9.66 10.07
C GLY A 107 -4.59 10.08 8.93
N CYS A 108 -4.36 9.62 7.69
CA CYS A 108 -5.13 9.97 6.49
C CYS A 108 -5.19 11.48 6.16
N ASN A 109 -4.15 12.23 6.53
CA ASN A 109 -4.10 13.67 6.28
C ASN A 109 -2.69 14.12 5.85
N PRO A 110 -2.55 15.30 5.20
CA PRO A 110 -1.27 15.78 4.71
C PRO A 110 -0.20 15.95 5.79
N GLU A 111 -0.59 16.44 6.97
CA GLU A 111 0.33 16.71 8.09
C GLU A 111 0.94 15.41 8.63
N GLY A 112 0.11 14.39 8.83
CA GLY A 112 0.56 13.05 9.25
C GLY A 112 1.42 12.39 8.19
N GLY A 113 1.02 12.48 6.91
CA GLY A 113 1.82 11.99 5.78
C GLY A 113 3.19 12.66 5.69
N GLN A 114 3.25 13.97 5.89
CA GLN A 114 4.51 14.72 5.93
C GLN A 114 5.40 14.31 7.10
N ALA A 115 4.82 14.19 8.30
CA ALA A 115 5.57 13.82 9.50
C ALA A 115 6.13 12.40 9.38
N ALA A 116 5.32 11.44 8.92
CA ALA A 116 5.75 10.07 8.66
C ALA A 116 6.88 10.01 7.62
N ALA A 117 6.74 10.74 6.50
CA ALA A 117 7.75 10.78 5.46
C ALA A 117 9.08 11.37 5.97
N GLN A 118 9.06 12.45 6.74
CA GLN A 118 10.26 13.04 7.32
C GLN A 118 10.97 12.08 8.27
N LYS A 119 10.22 11.36 9.11
CA LYS A 119 10.76 10.37 10.04
C LYS A 119 11.39 9.20 9.30
N LEU A 120 10.69 8.62 8.30
CA LEU A 120 11.20 7.53 7.49
C LEU A 120 12.41 7.95 6.65
N ALA A 121 12.41 9.16 6.07
CA ALA A 121 13.53 9.71 5.30
C ALA A 121 14.82 9.89 6.12
N ALA A 122 14.71 10.03 7.44
CA ALA A 122 15.85 10.13 8.34
C ALA A 122 16.58 8.80 8.55
N ASP A 123 15.89 7.66 8.39
CA ASP A 123 16.48 6.33 8.51
C ASP A 123 17.03 5.84 7.17
N LYS A 124 18.34 5.94 6.99
CA LYS A 124 19.04 5.55 5.75
C LYS A 124 19.17 4.04 5.54
N THR A 125 18.67 3.22 6.45
CA THR A 125 18.63 1.76 6.30
C THR A 125 17.39 1.30 5.52
N ILE A 126 16.33 2.13 5.43
CA ILE A 126 15.11 1.84 4.70
C ILE A 126 15.38 1.88 3.20
N VAL A 127 15.00 0.82 2.49
CA VAL A 127 15.19 0.68 1.04
C VAL A 127 13.95 1.02 0.24
N ALA A 128 12.76 0.79 0.81
CA ALA A 128 11.48 1.08 0.15
C ALA A 128 10.37 1.28 1.19
N ILE A 129 9.35 2.05 0.82
CA ILE A 129 8.18 2.29 1.64
C ILE A 129 6.92 1.80 0.91
N VAL A 130 6.07 1.05 1.59
CA VAL A 130 4.73 0.71 1.13
C VAL A 130 3.73 1.68 1.74
N GLY A 131 2.94 2.31 0.92
CA GLY A 131 1.99 3.35 1.34
C GLY A 131 1.92 4.47 0.27
N THR A 132 1.24 5.55 0.54
CA THR A 132 0.40 5.83 1.70
C THR A 132 -1.00 5.25 1.53
N SER A 133 -1.87 5.39 2.54
CA SER A 133 -3.26 4.96 2.43
C SER A 133 -4.10 5.99 1.68
N CYS A 134 -3.94 7.26 1.98
CA CYS A 134 -4.77 8.35 1.44
C CYS A 134 -3.98 9.20 0.43
N SER A 135 -4.62 9.62 -0.66
CA SER A 135 -3.94 10.35 -1.75
C SER A 135 -3.35 11.70 -1.32
N SER A 136 -3.97 12.37 -0.33
CA SER A 136 -3.46 13.63 0.24
C SER A 136 -2.10 13.46 0.92
N GLU A 137 -1.89 12.30 1.55
CA GLU A 137 -0.60 11.93 2.17
C GLU A 137 0.48 11.72 1.12
N ALA A 138 0.17 10.94 0.07
CA ALA A 138 1.11 10.66 -1.02
C ALA A 138 1.61 11.94 -1.69
N ARG A 139 0.74 12.94 -1.84
CA ARG A 139 1.07 14.22 -2.44
C ARG A 139 2.24 14.91 -1.73
N VAL A 140 2.29 14.82 -0.41
CA VAL A 140 3.35 15.46 0.40
C VAL A 140 4.49 14.51 0.73
N ALA A 141 4.21 13.21 0.89
CA ALA A 141 5.21 12.22 1.26
C ALA A 141 6.15 11.84 0.10
N ALA A 142 5.61 11.68 -1.11
CA ALA A 142 6.38 11.19 -2.25
C ALA A 142 7.59 12.07 -2.60
N PRO A 143 7.50 13.41 -2.66
CA PRO A 143 8.68 14.24 -2.89
C PRO A 143 9.73 14.06 -1.80
N ILE A 144 9.35 14.08 -0.52
CA ILE A 144 10.26 13.96 0.63
C ILE A 144 11.04 12.65 0.57
N LEU A 145 10.35 11.55 0.31
CA LEU A 145 10.95 10.22 0.26
C LEU A 145 11.83 10.03 -0.99
N THR A 146 11.39 10.55 -2.14
CA THR A 146 12.19 10.49 -3.37
C THR A 146 13.48 11.30 -3.24
N ASP A 147 13.42 12.49 -2.65
CA ASP A 147 14.61 13.33 -2.39
C ASP A 147 15.57 12.67 -1.38
N ALA A 148 15.04 11.80 -0.52
CA ALA A 148 15.84 10.99 0.39
C ALA A 148 16.45 9.73 -0.26
N GLY A 149 16.16 9.46 -1.55
CA GLY A 149 16.63 8.28 -2.27
C GLY A 149 15.79 7.03 -2.04
N MET A 150 14.52 7.19 -1.67
CA MET A 150 13.60 6.09 -1.37
C MET A 150 12.47 6.02 -2.39
N THR A 151 11.92 4.81 -2.59
CA THR A 151 10.70 4.60 -3.38
C THR A 151 9.49 4.42 -2.47
N LEU A 152 8.35 4.94 -2.93
CA LEU A 152 7.05 4.82 -2.27
C LEU A 152 6.08 4.11 -3.21
N ILE A 153 5.52 2.97 -2.78
CA ILE A 153 4.57 2.17 -3.58
C ILE A 153 3.25 2.08 -2.82
N SER A 154 2.18 2.64 -3.40
CA SER A 154 0.86 2.60 -2.79
C SER A 154 -0.04 1.53 -3.41
N ALA A 155 -0.75 0.80 -2.56
CA ALA A 155 -1.83 -0.10 -2.95
C ALA A 155 -3.21 0.57 -2.87
N SER A 156 -3.28 1.85 -2.44
CA SER A 156 -4.53 2.50 -2.06
C SER A 156 -4.78 3.87 -2.70
N ASN A 157 -3.72 4.64 -2.99
CA ASN A 157 -3.89 6.01 -3.52
C ASN A 157 -4.41 6.01 -4.95
N THR A 158 -5.56 6.63 -5.20
CA THR A 158 -6.25 6.58 -6.49
C THR A 158 -6.31 7.92 -7.23
N ALA A 159 -6.02 9.05 -6.57
CA ALA A 159 -6.10 10.37 -7.21
C ALA A 159 -5.29 10.44 -8.52
N PRO A 160 -5.88 10.96 -9.62
CA PRO A 160 -5.29 10.93 -10.96
C PRO A 160 -3.94 11.62 -11.05
N ASP A 161 -3.82 12.76 -10.39
CA ASP A 161 -2.66 13.63 -10.51
C ASP A 161 -1.38 13.09 -9.85
N LEU A 162 -1.48 12.08 -8.98
CA LEU A 162 -0.30 11.41 -8.41
C LEU A 162 0.57 10.72 -9.45
N THR A 163 0.00 10.35 -10.59
CA THR A 163 0.71 9.72 -11.71
C THR A 163 0.49 10.45 -13.04
N SER A 164 0.02 11.70 -13.01
CA SER A 164 -0.08 12.52 -14.22
C SER A 164 1.30 12.96 -14.70
N ALA A 165 1.44 13.20 -16.00
CA ALA A 165 2.72 13.61 -16.58
C ALA A 165 3.29 14.89 -15.95
N GLU A 166 2.42 15.78 -15.48
CA GLU A 166 2.80 17.08 -14.92
C GLU A 166 3.20 17.03 -13.45
N LYS A 167 2.67 16.05 -12.67
CA LYS A 167 2.80 16.04 -11.20
C LYS A 167 3.43 14.78 -10.64
N HIS A 168 3.69 13.79 -11.48
CA HIS A 168 4.29 12.53 -11.05
C HIS A 168 5.69 12.74 -10.47
N VAL A 169 5.93 12.13 -9.32
CA VAL A 169 7.22 12.10 -8.65
C VAL A 169 7.92 10.78 -8.98
N ALA A 170 9.17 10.82 -9.45
CA ALA A 170 9.88 9.67 -10.00
C ALA A 170 9.95 8.44 -9.06
N GLY A 171 10.05 8.66 -7.76
CA GLY A 171 10.10 7.59 -6.75
C GLY A 171 8.71 7.08 -6.30
N TYR A 172 7.62 7.63 -6.83
CA TYR A 172 6.26 7.23 -6.48
C TYR A 172 5.68 6.26 -7.49
N MET A 173 5.11 5.18 -7.01
CA MET A 173 4.38 4.18 -7.80
C MET A 173 3.09 3.78 -7.09
N ARG A 174 2.16 3.18 -7.83
CA ARG A 174 0.96 2.58 -7.24
C ARG A 174 0.55 1.31 -7.98
N THR A 175 -0.04 0.38 -7.26
CA THR A 175 -0.76 -0.77 -7.81
C THR A 175 -2.27 -0.53 -7.81
N ALA A 176 -2.74 0.52 -7.14
CA ALA A 176 -4.14 0.95 -7.15
C ALA A 176 -4.56 1.45 -8.54
N HIS A 177 -5.86 1.36 -8.81
CA HIS A 177 -6.49 1.94 -9.99
C HIS A 177 -6.45 3.48 -9.99
N ASN A 178 -7.03 4.09 -11.03
CA ASN A 178 -7.11 5.55 -11.18
C ASN A 178 -8.57 6.01 -11.10
N ASP A 179 -8.83 7.06 -10.35
CA ASP A 179 -10.18 7.65 -10.17
C ASP A 179 -10.81 8.16 -11.46
N GLU A 180 -10.03 8.41 -12.52
CA GLU A 180 -10.57 8.72 -13.84
C GLU A 180 -11.47 7.59 -14.38
N ILE A 181 -11.09 6.35 -14.10
CA ILE A 181 -11.87 5.16 -14.47
C ILE A 181 -13.04 5.00 -13.51
N GLN A 182 -12.76 5.02 -12.20
CA GLN A 182 -13.78 4.75 -11.17
C GLN A 182 -14.91 5.76 -11.21
N GLY A 183 -14.61 7.06 -11.28
CA GLY A 183 -15.61 8.11 -11.34
C GLY A 183 -16.44 8.06 -12.62
N ALA A 184 -15.82 7.74 -13.77
CA ALA A 184 -16.53 7.60 -15.03
C ALA A 184 -17.50 6.40 -15.01
N VAL A 185 -17.04 5.23 -14.53
CA VAL A 185 -17.88 4.02 -14.40
C VAL A 185 -19.02 4.24 -13.41
N ALA A 186 -18.77 4.92 -12.28
CA ALA A 186 -19.80 5.27 -11.32
C ALA A 186 -20.90 6.17 -11.94
N ALA A 187 -20.50 7.15 -12.74
CA ALA A 187 -21.45 8.03 -13.46
C ALA A 187 -22.25 7.26 -14.53
N GLU A 188 -21.59 6.39 -15.28
CA GLU A 188 -22.26 5.54 -16.28
C GLU A 188 -23.24 4.55 -15.64
N PHE A 189 -22.89 3.96 -14.52
CA PHE A 189 -23.79 3.11 -13.75
C PHE A 189 -25.01 3.89 -13.27
N ALA A 190 -24.82 5.10 -12.73
CA ALA A 190 -25.90 5.92 -12.25
C ALA A 190 -26.83 6.34 -13.40
N TYR A 191 -26.29 6.86 -14.48
CA TYR A 191 -27.08 7.40 -15.60
C TYR A 191 -27.67 6.28 -16.47
N ASN A 192 -26.83 5.42 -17.06
CA ASN A 192 -27.28 4.40 -18.00
C ASN A 192 -27.86 3.17 -17.28
N GLY A 193 -27.25 2.77 -16.16
CA GLY A 193 -27.63 1.55 -15.43
C GLY A 193 -28.85 1.74 -14.53
N LYS A 194 -29.04 2.93 -13.96
CA LYS A 194 -30.13 3.22 -13.01
C LYS A 194 -31.13 4.26 -13.50
N GLY A 195 -30.91 4.89 -14.65
CA GLY A 195 -31.80 5.91 -15.21
C GLY A 195 -31.82 7.20 -14.39
N ILE A 196 -30.80 7.44 -13.56
CA ILE A 196 -30.71 8.65 -12.74
C ILE A 196 -30.30 9.81 -13.63
N THR A 197 -31.05 10.90 -13.57
CA THR A 197 -30.79 12.09 -14.37
C THR A 197 -30.39 13.31 -13.54
N ARG A 198 -30.64 13.29 -12.23
CA ARG A 198 -30.34 14.38 -11.30
C ARG A 198 -29.53 13.85 -10.08
N ALA A 199 -28.29 14.30 -9.97
CA ALA A 199 -27.43 13.88 -8.88
C ALA A 199 -26.85 15.07 -8.12
N ALA A 200 -26.63 14.88 -6.82
CA ALA A 200 -25.78 15.74 -6.00
C ALA A 200 -24.50 14.99 -5.65
N THR A 201 -23.44 15.72 -5.32
CA THR A 201 -22.18 15.14 -4.92
C THR A 201 -21.62 15.82 -3.67
N ILE A 202 -20.91 15.05 -2.82
CA ILE A 202 -20.27 15.56 -1.60
C ILE A 202 -18.83 15.03 -1.54
N HIS A 203 -17.85 15.90 -1.22
CA HIS A 203 -16.48 15.51 -0.89
C HIS A 203 -16.09 15.97 0.52
N ASP A 204 -15.06 15.35 1.13
CA ASP A 204 -14.56 15.67 2.47
C ASP A 204 -13.30 16.56 2.50
N GLY A 205 -13.00 17.20 1.36
CA GLY A 205 -11.82 18.06 1.23
C GLY A 205 -10.52 17.32 0.90
N SER A 206 -10.47 15.99 1.01
CA SER A 206 -9.30 15.22 0.63
C SER A 206 -9.04 15.23 -0.88
N LEU A 207 -7.79 15.06 -1.27
CA LEU A 207 -7.42 14.99 -2.70
C LEU A 207 -8.15 13.87 -3.43
N TYR A 208 -8.32 12.71 -2.79
CA TYR A 208 -9.10 11.58 -3.28
C TYR A 208 -10.53 12.00 -3.58
N ALA A 209 -11.23 12.49 -2.56
CA ALA A 209 -12.67 12.79 -2.66
C ALA A 209 -12.96 13.91 -3.67
N GLN A 210 -12.16 14.98 -3.68
CA GLN A 210 -12.29 16.08 -4.64
C GLN A 210 -12.10 15.60 -6.08
N SER A 211 -11.05 14.80 -6.32
CA SER A 211 -10.74 14.28 -7.65
C SER A 211 -11.85 13.37 -8.17
N LEU A 212 -12.26 12.41 -7.34
CA LEU A 212 -13.27 11.42 -7.73
C LEU A 212 -14.65 12.06 -7.93
N GLN A 213 -15.03 13.01 -7.07
CA GLN A 213 -16.24 13.83 -7.25
C GLN A 213 -16.23 14.57 -8.60
N ALA A 214 -15.09 15.20 -8.93
CA ALA A 214 -14.95 15.97 -10.17
C ALA A 214 -15.07 15.08 -11.41
N VAL A 215 -14.48 13.90 -11.40
CA VAL A 215 -14.57 12.94 -12.51
C VAL A 215 -16.00 12.45 -12.68
N PHE A 216 -16.66 12.03 -11.58
CA PHE A 216 -18.06 11.64 -11.61
C PHE A 216 -18.94 12.76 -12.19
N ALA A 217 -18.83 13.96 -11.64
CA ALA A 217 -19.66 15.09 -12.06
C ALA A 217 -19.46 15.47 -13.53
N LYS A 218 -18.21 15.45 -14.00
CA LYS A 218 -17.89 15.68 -15.41
C LYS A 218 -18.55 14.64 -16.30
N ARG A 219 -18.31 13.36 -16.02
CA ARG A 219 -18.83 12.25 -16.83
C ARG A 219 -20.35 12.19 -16.80
N PHE A 220 -20.98 12.44 -15.66
CA PHE A 220 -22.43 12.44 -15.52
C PHE A 220 -23.08 13.54 -16.39
N LYS A 221 -22.48 14.75 -16.43
CA LYS A 221 -22.91 15.84 -17.34
C LYS A 221 -22.72 15.50 -18.82
N GLU A 222 -21.61 14.86 -19.19
CA GLU A 222 -21.36 14.40 -20.56
C GLU A 222 -22.40 13.40 -21.06
N LEU A 223 -22.95 12.58 -20.15
CA LEU A 223 -24.03 11.64 -20.46
C LEU A 223 -25.41 12.30 -20.58
N GLY A 224 -25.54 13.58 -20.22
CA GLY A 224 -26.78 14.33 -20.23
C GLY A 224 -27.45 14.47 -18.87
N GLY A 225 -26.80 14.03 -17.80
CA GLY A 225 -27.27 14.20 -16.43
C GLY A 225 -27.06 15.64 -15.89
N GLU A 226 -27.84 15.99 -14.89
CA GLU A 226 -27.73 17.27 -14.18
C GLU A 226 -27.07 17.05 -12.81
N ILE A 227 -25.96 17.74 -12.53
CA ILE A 227 -25.41 17.86 -11.19
C ILE A 227 -26.03 19.10 -10.53
N ILE A 228 -26.94 18.83 -9.60
CA ILE A 228 -27.73 19.88 -8.96
C ILE A 228 -27.02 20.58 -7.79
N ALA A 229 -26.06 19.89 -7.18
CA ALA A 229 -25.23 20.43 -6.12
C ALA A 229 -23.86 19.70 -6.10
N GLN A 230 -22.80 20.44 -5.82
CA GLN A 230 -21.47 19.91 -5.53
C GLN A 230 -21.03 20.53 -4.21
N GLU A 231 -21.11 19.75 -3.14
CA GLU A 231 -20.93 20.20 -1.77
C GLU A 231 -19.63 19.64 -1.17
N ALA A 232 -19.20 20.28 -0.09
CA ALA A 232 -18.06 19.88 0.70
C ALA A 232 -18.42 19.79 2.17
N VAL A 233 -17.81 18.84 2.86
CA VAL A 233 -17.80 18.71 4.32
C VAL A 233 -16.36 18.70 4.80
N GLY A 234 -16.11 19.05 6.07
CA GLY A 234 -14.81 18.86 6.68
C GLY A 234 -14.60 17.39 7.06
N PRO A 235 -13.36 16.89 7.09
CA PRO A 235 -13.06 15.50 7.46
C PRO A 235 -13.40 15.17 8.92
N THR A 236 -13.57 16.20 9.77
CA THR A 236 -13.94 16.09 11.18
C THR A 236 -15.36 16.51 11.49
N ASP A 237 -16.12 16.91 10.48
CA ASP A 237 -17.51 17.31 10.68
C ASP A 237 -18.36 16.09 11.11
N THR A 238 -19.22 16.31 12.07
CA THR A 238 -20.14 15.28 12.60
C THR A 238 -21.62 15.61 12.33
N ASP A 239 -21.93 16.84 11.96
CA ASP A 239 -23.27 17.26 11.57
C ASP A 239 -23.33 17.58 10.07
N MET A 240 -23.89 16.65 9.29
CA MET A 240 -24.05 16.73 7.84
C MET A 240 -25.39 17.32 7.43
N ARG A 241 -26.30 17.55 8.37
CA ARG A 241 -27.67 18.01 8.07
C ARG A 241 -27.73 19.35 7.34
N PRO A 242 -26.87 20.35 7.62
CA PRO A 242 -26.88 21.59 6.84
C PRO A 242 -26.61 21.37 5.34
N VAL A 243 -25.59 20.60 5.01
CA VAL A 243 -25.23 20.26 3.62
C VAL A 243 -26.34 19.41 2.97
N LEU A 244 -26.83 18.41 3.69
CA LEU A 244 -27.90 17.53 3.21
C LEU A 244 -29.21 18.29 2.97
N THR A 245 -29.54 19.28 3.82
CA THR A 245 -30.72 20.15 3.64
C THR A 245 -30.60 21.02 2.39
N ASN A 246 -29.40 21.55 2.13
CA ASN A 246 -29.14 22.28 0.90
C ASN A 246 -29.33 21.39 -0.33
N ILE A 247 -28.76 20.18 -0.32
CA ILE A 247 -28.92 19.19 -1.39
C ILE A 247 -30.41 18.82 -1.60
N ALA A 248 -31.18 18.64 -0.52
CA ALA A 248 -32.60 18.28 -0.59
C ALA A 248 -33.44 19.30 -1.35
N SER A 249 -33.09 20.58 -1.25
CA SER A 249 -33.77 21.65 -1.97
C SER A 249 -33.74 21.47 -3.49
N GLY A 250 -32.67 20.86 -4.01
CA GLY A 250 -32.50 20.56 -5.42
C GLY A 250 -33.22 19.28 -5.89
N LYS A 251 -33.84 18.53 -4.99
CA LYS A 251 -34.54 17.26 -5.28
C LYS A 251 -33.69 16.27 -6.08
N PRO A 252 -32.56 15.77 -5.51
CA PRO A 252 -31.73 14.78 -6.17
C PRO A 252 -32.42 13.41 -6.24
N GLU A 253 -32.07 12.63 -7.24
CA GLU A 253 -32.38 11.18 -7.30
C GLU A 253 -31.26 10.34 -6.69
N LEU A 254 -30.03 10.89 -6.70
CA LEU A 254 -28.80 10.27 -6.17
C LEU A 254 -27.95 11.31 -5.44
N ILE A 255 -27.35 10.88 -4.31
CA ILE A 255 -26.21 11.57 -3.71
C ILE A 255 -24.98 10.66 -3.85
N TYR A 256 -23.95 11.12 -4.58
CA TYR A 256 -22.65 10.47 -4.70
C TYR A 256 -21.65 11.13 -3.76
N PHE A 257 -21.03 10.34 -2.86
CA PHE A 257 -20.10 10.87 -1.85
C PHE A 257 -18.88 9.97 -1.71
N PRO A 258 -17.85 10.18 -2.54
CA PRO A 258 -16.57 9.48 -2.44
C PRO A 258 -15.73 10.05 -1.29
N VAL A 259 -16.05 9.67 -0.07
CA VAL A 259 -15.42 10.15 1.17
C VAL A 259 -14.86 8.96 1.96
N PHE A 260 -14.20 9.22 3.08
CA PHE A 260 -13.74 8.17 3.99
C PHE A 260 -14.80 7.79 5.04
N THR A 261 -14.51 6.74 5.81
CA THR A 261 -15.47 6.05 6.69
C THR A 261 -16.19 6.98 7.67
N ALA A 262 -15.46 7.91 8.31
CA ALA A 262 -16.05 8.81 9.29
C ALA A 262 -17.14 9.70 8.70
N ALA A 263 -16.82 10.47 7.68
CA ALA A 263 -17.76 11.35 6.99
C ALA A 263 -18.89 10.56 6.31
N GLY A 264 -18.54 9.42 5.67
CA GLY A 264 -19.51 8.56 5.00
C GLY A 264 -20.58 8.01 5.92
N GLY A 265 -20.21 7.61 7.14
CA GLY A 265 -21.14 7.15 8.16
C GLY A 265 -22.17 8.21 8.56
N PHE A 266 -21.71 9.44 8.81
CA PHE A 266 -22.60 10.57 9.14
C PHE A 266 -23.47 11.00 7.95
N ILE A 267 -22.93 11.10 6.75
CA ILE A 267 -23.70 11.41 5.54
C ILE A 267 -24.82 10.38 5.37
N THR A 268 -24.48 9.09 5.48
CA THR A 268 -25.45 8.00 5.27
C THR A 268 -26.55 8.02 6.32
N SER A 269 -26.20 8.07 7.61
CA SER A 269 -27.17 8.03 8.69
C SER A 269 -28.07 9.27 8.69
N GLN A 270 -27.49 10.46 8.59
CA GLN A 270 -28.24 11.71 8.68
C GLN A 270 -29.03 12.03 7.42
N SER A 271 -28.68 11.46 6.25
CA SER A 271 -29.50 11.64 5.04
C SER A 271 -30.93 11.15 5.20
N LYS A 272 -31.15 10.16 6.09
CA LYS A 272 -32.51 9.63 6.36
C LYS A 272 -33.31 10.48 7.33
N GLU A 273 -32.66 11.46 7.98
CA GLU A 273 -33.29 12.40 8.90
C GLU A 273 -33.72 13.70 8.21
N VAL A 274 -33.23 13.96 6.99
CA VAL A 274 -33.50 15.20 6.25
C VAL A 274 -34.72 15.03 5.35
N PRO A 275 -35.78 15.84 5.54
CA PRO A 275 -36.98 15.78 4.74
C PRO A 275 -36.68 15.95 3.25
N GLY A 276 -37.22 15.03 2.44
CA GLY A 276 -37.00 15.00 0.98
C GLY A 276 -35.83 14.14 0.52
N LEU A 277 -35.04 13.55 1.46
CA LEU A 277 -33.96 12.61 1.15
C LEU A 277 -34.26 11.16 1.56
N GLU A 278 -35.42 10.88 2.12
CA GLU A 278 -35.77 9.56 2.68
C GLU A 278 -35.63 8.41 1.66
N THR A 279 -35.96 8.69 0.40
CA THR A 279 -35.93 7.71 -0.70
C THR A 279 -34.82 7.93 -1.70
N VAL A 280 -33.99 8.97 -1.51
CA VAL A 280 -32.88 9.29 -2.40
C VAL A 280 -31.85 8.14 -2.36
N LYS A 281 -31.36 7.76 -3.53
CA LYS A 281 -30.30 6.75 -3.63
C LYS A 281 -29.00 7.32 -3.13
N LEU A 282 -28.24 6.50 -2.41
CA LEU A 282 -26.91 6.83 -1.91
C LEU A 282 -25.89 6.00 -2.67
N MET A 283 -24.78 6.62 -3.02
CA MET A 283 -23.66 5.94 -3.66
C MET A 283 -22.35 6.44 -3.10
N GLY A 284 -21.58 5.53 -2.56
CA GLY A 284 -20.22 5.77 -2.11
C GLY A 284 -19.18 5.21 -3.08
N ALA A 285 -17.93 5.24 -2.64
CA ALA A 285 -16.81 4.70 -3.37
C ALA A 285 -15.95 3.81 -2.46
N ASP A 286 -14.82 3.34 -2.94
CA ASP A 286 -13.93 2.40 -2.24
C ASP A 286 -13.42 2.91 -0.88
N GLY A 287 -13.28 4.22 -0.68
CA GLY A 287 -12.87 4.83 0.60
C GLY A 287 -13.76 4.50 1.81
N ILE A 288 -14.99 4.03 1.58
CA ILE A 288 -15.90 3.55 2.62
C ILE A 288 -16.16 2.04 2.56
N PHE A 289 -15.39 1.30 1.76
CA PHE A 289 -15.52 -0.15 1.65
C PHE A 289 -14.87 -0.84 2.85
N SER A 290 -15.51 -0.74 4.02
CA SER A 290 -15.01 -1.29 5.27
C SER A 290 -16.12 -1.79 6.19
N PRO A 291 -15.84 -2.77 7.07
CA PRO A 291 -16.77 -3.20 8.11
C PRO A 291 -17.17 -2.08 9.07
N ASP A 292 -16.28 -1.12 9.31
CA ASP A 292 -16.54 -0.01 10.20
C ASP A 292 -17.53 1.00 9.61
N PHE A 293 -17.49 1.20 8.27
CA PHE A 293 -18.54 1.94 7.60
C PHE A 293 -19.91 1.28 7.75
N LEU A 294 -20.00 -0.06 7.61
CA LEU A 294 -21.27 -0.78 7.79
C LEU A 294 -21.82 -0.59 9.22
N LYS A 295 -20.96 -0.57 10.22
CA LYS A 295 -21.36 -0.29 11.61
C LYS A 295 -21.85 1.17 11.78
N ALA A 296 -21.12 2.12 11.18
CA ALA A 296 -21.45 3.55 11.28
C ALA A 296 -22.75 3.91 10.53
N ALA A 297 -22.94 3.36 9.33
CA ALA A 297 -24.13 3.59 8.51
C ALA A 297 -25.38 2.86 9.03
N GLY A 298 -25.19 1.69 9.64
CA GLY A 298 -26.28 0.87 10.19
C GLY A 298 -27.35 0.58 9.14
N ALA A 299 -28.62 0.64 9.55
CA ALA A 299 -29.77 0.40 8.67
C ALA A 299 -29.90 1.45 7.55
N ALA A 300 -29.36 2.66 7.74
CA ALA A 300 -29.42 3.74 6.74
C ALA A 300 -28.61 3.42 5.48
N GLY A 301 -27.58 2.54 5.59
CA GLY A 301 -26.79 2.08 4.46
C GLY A 301 -27.45 0.99 3.61
N MET A 302 -28.60 0.48 4.00
CA MET A 302 -29.27 -0.57 3.25
C MET A 302 -29.71 -0.12 1.88
N GLY A 303 -29.25 -0.83 0.83
CA GLY A 303 -29.61 -0.55 -0.56
C GLY A 303 -28.83 0.59 -1.21
N MET A 304 -27.80 1.11 -0.57
CA MET A 304 -26.86 2.03 -1.22
C MET A 304 -25.94 1.29 -2.22
N TYR A 305 -25.36 2.05 -3.13
CA TYR A 305 -24.40 1.56 -4.12
C TYR A 305 -22.97 1.94 -3.71
N HIS A 306 -22.01 1.13 -4.15
CA HIS A 306 -20.59 1.43 -4.04
C HIS A 306 -19.89 1.22 -5.38
N SER A 307 -18.93 2.06 -5.70
CA SER A 307 -17.95 1.79 -6.75
C SER A 307 -16.66 1.30 -6.10
N SER A 308 -16.07 0.24 -6.63
CA SER A 308 -14.78 -0.31 -6.19
C SER A 308 -14.12 -1.07 -7.34
N PRO A 309 -12.83 -1.41 -7.24
CA PRO A 309 -12.23 -2.40 -8.14
C PRO A 309 -12.99 -3.72 -8.10
N ASP A 310 -13.00 -4.43 -9.24
CA ASP A 310 -13.49 -5.80 -9.29
C ASP A 310 -12.39 -6.75 -8.80
N PHE A 311 -12.43 -7.10 -7.52
CA PHE A 311 -11.46 -8.02 -6.92
C PHE A 311 -11.56 -9.44 -7.48
N SER A 312 -12.70 -9.84 -8.06
CA SER A 312 -12.86 -11.15 -8.70
C SER A 312 -12.01 -11.30 -9.97
N ALA A 313 -11.63 -10.19 -10.60
CA ALA A 313 -10.74 -10.17 -11.76
C ALA A 313 -9.30 -10.62 -11.45
N PHE A 314 -8.91 -10.63 -10.18
CA PHE A 314 -7.60 -11.12 -9.71
C PHE A 314 -7.62 -12.61 -9.31
N ALA A 315 -8.52 -13.38 -9.83
CA ALA A 315 -9.25 -14.48 -9.25
C ALA A 315 -8.52 -15.80 -8.99
N GLU A 316 -7.39 -16.15 -9.58
CA GLU A 316 -6.82 -17.50 -9.30
C GLU A 316 -6.29 -17.63 -7.87
N GLY A 317 -5.86 -16.55 -7.24
CA GLY A 317 -5.44 -16.50 -5.85
C GLY A 317 -6.51 -16.01 -4.87
N TYR A 318 -7.47 -15.20 -5.34
CA TYR A 318 -8.43 -14.51 -4.47
C TYR A 318 -9.35 -15.46 -3.67
N ALA A 319 -9.79 -16.55 -4.28
CA ALA A 319 -10.63 -17.54 -3.60
C ALA A 319 -9.88 -18.37 -2.52
N ALA A 320 -8.53 -18.36 -2.57
CA ALA A 320 -7.67 -19.01 -1.58
C ALA A 320 -7.16 -18.03 -0.52
N PHE A 321 -7.27 -16.73 -0.78
CA PHE A 321 -6.88 -15.64 0.09
C PHE A 321 -8.04 -15.26 1.04
#